data_eb21529e3b92d210fa2fe9ff34a9ea80
#
_entry.id   eb21529e3b92d210fa2fe9ff34a9ea80
#
_cell.length_a   1.000
_cell.length_b   1.000
_cell.length_c   1.000
_cell.angle_alpha   90.00
_cell.angle_beta   90.00
_cell.angle_gamma   90.00
#
_symmetry.space_group_name_H-M   'P 1'
#
loop_
_entity.id
_entity.type
_entity.pdbx_description
1 polymer ?
#
loop_
_entity_poly.entity_id
_entity_poly.type
_entity_poly.pdbx_seq_one_letter_code
_entity_poly.pdbx_strand_id
1 'polypeptide(L)'
;TLVDTFFPDERVFTTKVVDMEMRKGGRKMAPFAVPGTKGVNLARSGSEIKTYTPPLMKPKRVISVEDVEGRGFGETIYSTKTPAERAADMRAKDLIDLRNACYRRQEYMAAQLLINGSYECKGYADDGTTQVVDTLTFGFTQKTTLSGGDTWDNASAKIYDCIGDASAKIRQNAGIIPTVAIVSDTVVKYLLDNTQLLKWLNVPNAN
;
A
#
# COMPACT_ATOMS: atom_id res chain seq x y z
N THR A 1 -10.34 -1.67 3.51
CA THR A 1 -8.94 -2.10 3.40
C THR A 1 -8.07 -1.02 2.75
N LEU A 2 -6.73 -1.12 2.80
CA LEU A 2 -5.83 -0.16 2.14
C LEU A 2 -6.01 -0.21 0.62
N VAL A 3 -6.20 -1.41 0.08
CA VAL A 3 -6.42 -1.60 -1.35
C VAL A 3 -7.69 -0.88 -1.79
N ASP A 4 -8.81 -1.08 -1.14
CA ASP A 4 -10.09 -0.46 -1.51
C ASP A 4 -10.05 1.08 -1.38
N THR A 5 -9.27 1.59 -0.40
CA THR A 5 -9.22 3.04 -0.14
C THR A 5 -8.28 3.78 -1.08
N PHE A 6 -7.10 3.21 -1.37
CA PHE A 6 -6.05 3.91 -2.13
C PHE A 6 -5.86 3.36 -3.54
N PHE A 7 -6.35 2.15 -3.84
CA PHE A 7 -6.24 1.49 -5.13
C PHE A 7 -7.60 0.92 -5.60
N PRO A 8 -8.67 1.75 -5.65
CA PRO A 8 -10.03 1.27 -5.95
C PRO A 8 -10.20 0.80 -7.41
N ASP A 9 -9.35 1.27 -8.31
CA ASP A 9 -9.48 0.96 -9.74
C ASP A 9 -8.81 -0.38 -10.06
N GLU A 10 -9.62 -1.39 -10.37
CA GLU A 10 -9.15 -2.67 -10.88
C GLU A 10 -9.21 -2.69 -12.41
N ARG A 11 -8.09 -3.05 -13.04
CA ARG A 11 -8.02 -3.22 -14.50
C ARG A 11 -7.56 -4.62 -14.85
N VAL A 12 -8.31 -5.29 -15.71
CA VAL A 12 -7.99 -6.62 -16.19
C VAL A 12 -7.20 -6.51 -17.50
N PHE A 13 -6.08 -7.22 -17.57
CA PHE A 13 -5.22 -7.28 -18.75
C PHE A 13 -5.27 -8.67 -19.37
N THR A 14 -5.26 -8.74 -20.69
CA THR A 14 -5.18 -9.98 -21.47
C THR A 14 -3.74 -10.30 -21.89
N THR A 15 -2.82 -9.36 -21.70
CA THR A 15 -1.40 -9.49 -22.07
C THR A 15 -0.58 -9.91 -20.87
N LYS A 16 0.50 -10.66 -21.10
CA LYS A 16 1.44 -11.08 -20.04
C LYS A 16 2.22 -9.91 -19.44
N VAL A 17 2.41 -8.86 -20.22
CA VAL A 17 3.22 -7.69 -19.88
C VAL A 17 2.35 -6.46 -20.00
N VAL A 18 2.50 -5.53 -19.07
CA VAL A 18 1.75 -4.27 -19.01
C VAL A 18 2.71 -3.11 -19.07
N ASP A 19 2.49 -2.19 -20.01
CA ASP A 19 3.25 -0.96 -20.10
C ASP A 19 2.55 0.14 -19.31
N MET A 20 3.26 0.71 -18.34
CA MET A 20 2.78 1.80 -17.51
C MET A 20 3.40 3.11 -17.99
N GLU A 21 2.56 4.01 -18.46
CA GLU A 21 2.99 5.37 -18.81
C GLU A 21 2.99 6.26 -17.55
N MET A 22 4.17 6.75 -17.18
CA MET A 22 4.32 7.72 -16.11
C MET A 22 4.65 9.09 -16.69
N ARG A 23 3.84 10.10 -16.37
CA ARG A 23 4.10 11.47 -16.73
C ARG A 23 4.43 12.29 -15.50
N LYS A 24 5.64 12.84 -15.45
CA LYS A 24 6.00 13.83 -14.43
C LYS A 24 5.39 15.17 -14.81
N GLY A 25 4.37 15.61 -14.10
CA GLY A 25 3.81 16.95 -14.26
C GLY A 25 4.85 18.01 -13.87
N GLY A 26 5.04 19.01 -14.72
CA GLY A 26 5.87 20.17 -14.39
C GLY A 26 4.97 21.38 -14.16
N ARG A 27 5.16 22.08 -13.04
CA ARG A 27 4.48 23.35 -12.74
C ARG A 27 5.27 24.50 -13.35
N LYS A 28 5.26 24.58 -14.70
CA LYS A 28 5.94 25.67 -15.42
C LYS A 28 5.03 26.89 -15.42
N MET A 29 5.58 28.03 -14.99
CA MET A 29 4.90 29.32 -15.15
C MET A 29 5.07 29.84 -16.57
N ALA A 30 4.04 30.51 -17.09
CA ALA A 30 4.14 31.20 -18.36
C ALA A 30 5.13 32.38 -18.23
N PRO A 31 6.18 32.46 -19.08
CA PRO A 31 7.05 33.61 -19.11
C PRO A 31 6.32 34.81 -19.70
N PHE A 32 6.66 36.02 -19.22
CA PHE A 32 6.21 37.23 -19.86
C PHE A 32 6.96 37.45 -21.19
N ALA A 33 6.26 37.85 -22.20
CA ALA A 33 6.85 38.25 -23.49
C ALA A 33 6.84 39.75 -23.66
N VAL A 34 7.88 40.29 -24.27
CA VAL A 34 7.93 41.72 -24.61
C VAL A 34 6.92 41.99 -25.72
N PRO A 35 6.12 43.09 -25.64
CA PRO A 35 5.18 43.45 -26.71
C PRO A 35 5.87 43.52 -28.08
N GLY A 36 5.30 42.88 -29.09
CA GLY A 36 5.86 42.84 -30.45
C GLY A 36 6.88 41.72 -30.72
N THR A 37 7.22 40.87 -29.71
CA THR A 37 8.11 39.71 -29.88
C THR A 37 7.30 38.42 -30.09
N LYS A 38 7.96 37.41 -30.71
CA LYS A 38 7.37 36.05 -30.81
C LYS A 38 7.26 35.46 -29.40
N GLY A 39 6.17 34.72 -29.11
CA GLY A 39 5.96 34.03 -27.85
C GLY A 39 7.07 33.03 -27.54
N VAL A 40 7.24 32.71 -26.24
CA VAL A 40 8.26 31.79 -25.73
C VAL A 40 7.71 30.35 -25.77
N ASN A 41 8.47 29.43 -26.37
CA ASN A 41 8.11 28.01 -26.40
C ASN A 41 8.28 27.37 -25.03
N LEU A 42 7.20 26.84 -24.46
CA LEU A 42 7.24 26.00 -23.26
C LEU A 42 7.43 24.53 -23.67
N ALA A 43 8.56 23.95 -23.29
CA ALA A 43 8.82 22.54 -23.53
C ALA A 43 7.77 21.66 -22.83
N ARG A 44 7.31 20.63 -23.51
CA ARG A 44 6.36 19.63 -22.95
C ARG A 44 7.04 18.80 -21.88
N SER A 45 6.27 18.33 -20.89
CA SER A 45 6.76 17.38 -19.89
C SER A 45 7.00 16.03 -20.57
N GLY A 46 8.14 15.40 -20.28
CA GLY A 46 8.44 14.04 -20.76
C GLY A 46 7.53 13.01 -20.13
N SER A 47 7.27 11.92 -20.84
CA SER A 47 6.66 10.71 -20.31
C SER A 47 7.71 9.59 -20.27
N GLU A 48 7.62 8.73 -19.27
CA GLU A 48 8.44 7.53 -19.11
C GLU A 48 7.52 6.33 -19.20
N ILE A 49 7.90 5.35 -20.01
CA ILE A 49 7.17 4.08 -20.13
C ILE A 49 7.96 3.05 -19.33
N LYS A 50 7.31 2.42 -18.36
CA LYS A 50 7.85 1.28 -17.62
C LYS A 50 7.03 0.04 -17.92
N THR A 51 7.74 -0.99 -18.34
CA THR A 51 7.17 -2.30 -18.62
C THR A 51 7.15 -3.12 -17.33
N TYR A 52 6.01 -3.68 -16.99
CA TYR A 52 5.79 -4.46 -15.77
C TYR A 52 5.18 -5.82 -16.09
N THR A 53 5.74 -6.87 -15.49
CA THR A 53 5.19 -8.23 -15.57
C THR A 53 4.54 -8.58 -14.24
N PRO A 54 3.18 -8.57 -14.14
CA PRO A 54 2.51 -8.85 -12.89
C PRO A 54 2.87 -10.25 -12.36
N PRO A 55 3.26 -10.38 -11.08
CA PRO A 55 3.57 -11.66 -10.47
C PRO A 55 2.29 -12.48 -10.30
N LEU A 56 2.42 -13.79 -10.47
CA LEU A 56 1.29 -14.70 -10.39
C LEU A 56 1.19 -15.31 -8.99
N MET A 57 0.03 -15.16 -8.35
CA MET A 57 -0.30 -15.83 -7.09
C MET A 57 -1.04 -17.14 -7.38
N LYS A 58 -0.44 -18.29 -7.04
CA LYS A 58 -1.01 -19.64 -7.22
C LYS A 58 -1.00 -20.43 -5.92
N PRO A 59 -1.74 -20.03 -4.88
CA PRO A 59 -1.84 -20.86 -3.69
C PRO A 59 -2.63 -22.13 -4.01
N LYS A 60 -2.18 -23.29 -3.52
CA LYS A 60 -2.85 -24.57 -3.67
C LYS A 60 -2.94 -25.30 -2.35
N ARG A 61 -4.00 -26.10 -2.16
CA ARG A 61 -4.10 -27.12 -1.10
C ARG A 61 -4.44 -28.45 -1.76
N VAL A 62 -3.84 -29.48 -1.22
CA VAL A 62 -4.11 -30.86 -1.63
C VAL A 62 -4.94 -31.49 -0.53
N ILE A 63 -6.05 -32.13 -0.89
CA ILE A 63 -6.88 -32.91 0.02
C ILE A 63 -6.47 -34.38 -0.18
N SER A 64 -5.95 -35.00 0.86
CA SER A 64 -5.59 -36.42 0.84
C SER A 64 -6.83 -37.30 1.11
N VAL A 65 -6.73 -38.59 0.80
CA VAL A 65 -7.77 -39.55 1.12
C VAL A 65 -7.96 -39.67 2.65
N GLU A 66 -6.86 -39.60 3.40
CA GLU A 66 -6.85 -39.67 4.86
C GLU A 66 -7.61 -38.50 5.50
N ASP A 67 -7.52 -37.31 4.92
CA ASP A 67 -8.26 -36.13 5.41
C ASP A 67 -9.77 -36.29 5.31
N VAL A 68 -10.22 -37.03 4.33
CA VAL A 68 -11.65 -37.23 4.03
C VAL A 68 -12.25 -38.46 4.76
N GLU A 69 -11.44 -39.48 5.01
CA GLU A 69 -11.84 -40.67 5.77
C GLU A 69 -12.00 -40.41 7.26
N GLY A 70 -11.17 -39.48 7.79
CA GLY A 70 -11.22 -39.02 9.18
C GLY A 70 -12.45 -38.16 9.46
N ARG A 71 -12.87 -38.10 10.72
CA ARG A 71 -13.90 -37.17 11.20
C ARG A 71 -13.35 -35.73 11.15
N GLY A 72 -14.07 -34.83 10.48
CA GLY A 72 -13.72 -33.43 10.39
C GLY A 72 -13.82 -32.70 11.74
N PHE A 73 -13.05 -31.62 11.91
CA PHE A 73 -13.12 -30.76 13.09
C PHE A 73 -14.52 -30.12 13.20
N GLY A 74 -15.16 -30.26 14.38
CA GLY A 74 -16.50 -29.76 14.65
C GLY A 74 -17.63 -30.73 14.23
N GLU A 75 -17.29 -31.90 13.69
CA GLU A 75 -18.26 -32.94 13.35
C GLU A 75 -18.63 -33.77 14.59
N THR A 76 -19.92 -34.04 14.81
CA THR A 76 -20.37 -34.82 15.96
C THR A 76 -19.94 -36.28 15.82
N ILE A 77 -19.85 -37.02 16.97
CA ILE A 77 -19.45 -38.42 17.00
C ILE A 77 -20.42 -39.32 16.19
N TYR A 78 -21.69 -38.94 16.10
CA TYR A 78 -22.75 -39.65 15.40
C TYR A 78 -23.04 -39.02 14.02
N SER A 79 -22.08 -38.32 13.42
CA SER A 79 -22.24 -37.72 12.10
C SER A 79 -22.45 -38.81 11.06
N THR A 80 -23.44 -38.62 10.20
CA THR A 80 -23.75 -39.49 9.04
C THR A 80 -23.14 -38.95 7.75
N LYS A 81 -22.28 -37.93 7.82
CA LYS A 81 -21.64 -37.33 6.64
C LYS A 81 -20.81 -38.36 5.88
N THR A 82 -21.03 -38.39 4.59
CA THR A 82 -20.25 -39.23 3.67
C THR A 82 -18.87 -38.61 3.41
N PRO A 83 -17.87 -39.40 2.99
CA PRO A 83 -16.57 -38.89 2.58
C PRO A 83 -16.67 -37.82 1.47
N ALA A 84 -17.62 -37.95 0.55
CA ALA A 84 -17.86 -36.99 -0.52
C ALA A 84 -18.33 -35.61 0.01
N GLU A 85 -19.22 -35.61 0.99
CA GLU A 85 -19.70 -34.38 1.67
C GLU A 85 -18.59 -33.72 2.46
N ARG A 86 -17.75 -34.50 3.16
CA ARG A 86 -16.57 -33.96 3.84
C ARG A 86 -15.59 -33.29 2.88
N ALA A 87 -15.33 -33.96 1.73
CA ALA A 87 -14.48 -33.38 0.69
C ALA A 87 -15.05 -32.09 0.10
N ALA A 88 -16.37 -31.99 -0.06
CA ALA A 88 -17.03 -30.79 -0.53
C ALA A 88 -16.91 -29.63 0.50
N ASP A 89 -17.16 -29.93 1.78
CA ASP A 89 -17.01 -28.94 2.87
C ASP A 89 -15.55 -28.44 3.01
N MET A 90 -14.58 -29.36 2.90
CA MET A 90 -13.15 -29.00 2.93
C MET A 90 -12.78 -28.11 1.75
N ARG A 91 -13.20 -28.45 0.54
CA ARG A 91 -12.96 -27.63 -0.66
C ARG A 91 -13.55 -26.23 -0.51
N ALA A 92 -14.76 -26.12 0.02
CA ALA A 92 -15.41 -24.82 0.24
C ALA A 92 -14.62 -23.96 1.22
N LYS A 93 -14.18 -24.52 2.35
CA LYS A 93 -13.33 -23.83 3.34
C LYS A 93 -11.99 -23.44 2.75
N ASP A 94 -11.33 -24.37 2.04
CA ASP A 94 -10.04 -24.14 1.42
C ASP A 94 -10.08 -23.02 0.37
N LEU A 95 -11.13 -22.96 -0.45
CA LEU A 95 -11.31 -21.88 -1.42
C LEU A 95 -11.43 -20.51 -0.74
N ILE A 96 -12.18 -20.41 0.35
CA ILE A 96 -12.30 -19.18 1.14
C ILE A 96 -10.95 -18.79 1.72
N ASP A 97 -10.23 -19.72 2.34
CA ASP A 97 -8.93 -19.50 2.96
C ASP A 97 -7.87 -19.07 1.93
N LEU A 98 -7.82 -19.73 0.77
CA LEU A 98 -6.88 -19.41 -0.30
C LEU A 98 -7.18 -18.04 -0.90
N ARG A 99 -8.45 -17.70 -1.09
CA ARG A 99 -8.88 -16.37 -1.51
C ARG A 99 -8.45 -15.30 -0.50
N ASN A 100 -8.70 -15.54 0.77
CA ASN A 100 -8.31 -14.62 1.85
C ASN A 100 -6.78 -14.49 1.94
N ALA A 101 -6.02 -15.53 1.62
CA ALA A 101 -4.55 -15.47 1.54
C ALA A 101 -4.09 -14.55 0.41
N CYS A 102 -4.76 -14.58 -0.75
CA CYS A 102 -4.50 -13.65 -1.86
C CYS A 102 -4.79 -12.20 -1.46
N TYR A 103 -5.95 -11.95 -0.83
CA TYR A 103 -6.29 -10.60 -0.36
C TYR A 103 -5.28 -10.06 0.66
N ARG A 104 -4.86 -10.88 1.64
CA ARG A 104 -3.80 -10.48 2.60
C ARG A 104 -2.49 -10.14 1.90
N ARG A 105 -2.15 -10.85 0.82
CA ARG A 105 -0.96 -10.52 0.03
C ARG A 105 -1.11 -9.19 -0.70
N GLN A 106 -2.26 -8.90 -1.27
CA GLN A 106 -2.55 -7.62 -1.92
C GLN A 106 -2.48 -6.45 -0.92
N GLU A 107 -3.09 -6.61 0.26
CA GLU A 107 -3.00 -5.62 1.35
C GLU A 107 -1.56 -5.36 1.79
N TYR A 108 -0.76 -6.42 1.93
CA TYR A 108 0.65 -6.29 2.28
C TYR A 108 1.45 -5.56 1.19
N MET A 109 1.19 -5.86 -0.09
CA MET A 109 1.80 -5.15 -1.21
C MET A 109 1.43 -3.67 -1.20
N ALA A 110 0.15 -3.34 -1.00
CA ALA A 110 -0.32 -1.96 -0.91
C ALA A 110 0.36 -1.21 0.23
N ALA A 111 0.44 -1.81 1.43
CA ALA A 111 1.12 -1.23 2.57
C ALA A 111 2.62 -0.96 2.29
N GLN A 112 3.32 -1.91 1.70
CA GLN A 112 4.75 -1.75 1.34
C GLN A 112 4.96 -0.65 0.30
N LEU A 113 4.08 -0.55 -0.70
CA LEU A 113 4.15 0.51 -1.70
C LEU A 113 3.90 1.90 -1.09
N LEU A 114 2.95 2.02 -0.19
CA LEU A 114 2.65 3.29 0.50
C LEU A 114 3.78 3.73 1.44
N ILE A 115 4.40 2.79 2.16
CA ILE A 115 5.47 3.09 3.14
C ILE A 115 6.82 3.26 2.45
N ASN A 116 7.19 2.32 1.57
CA ASN A 116 8.52 2.25 0.99
C ASN A 116 8.62 2.85 -0.42
N GLY A 117 7.49 3.03 -1.10
CA GLY A 117 7.44 3.43 -2.51
C GLY A 117 7.97 2.36 -3.46
N SER A 118 8.24 1.16 -2.95
CA SER A 118 8.73 0.01 -3.71
C SER A 118 8.31 -1.29 -3.05
N TYR A 119 8.13 -2.32 -3.86
CA TYR A 119 7.83 -3.67 -3.41
C TYR A 119 8.59 -4.70 -4.25
N GLU A 120 9.30 -5.61 -3.59
CA GLU A 120 9.94 -6.76 -4.22
C GLU A 120 8.99 -7.94 -4.21
N CYS A 121 8.59 -8.39 -5.40
CA CYS A 121 7.78 -9.58 -5.57
C CYS A 121 8.67 -10.83 -5.45
N LYS A 122 8.62 -11.50 -4.30
CA LYS A 122 9.35 -12.74 -4.06
C LYS A 122 8.46 -13.93 -4.35
N GLY A 123 8.86 -14.74 -5.31
CA GLY A 123 8.24 -16.02 -5.64
C GLY A 123 9.01 -17.19 -5.05
N TYR A 124 8.35 -18.32 -4.87
CA TYR A 124 8.97 -19.58 -4.48
C TYR A 124 9.13 -20.45 -5.72
N ALA A 125 10.33 -20.98 -5.94
CA ALA A 125 10.59 -22.00 -6.93
C ALA A 125 10.19 -23.39 -6.38
N ASP A 126 10.11 -24.40 -7.25
CA ASP A 126 9.71 -25.77 -6.86
C ASP A 126 10.69 -26.41 -5.86
N ASP A 127 11.91 -25.96 -5.81
CA ASP A 127 12.96 -26.39 -4.84
C ASP A 127 12.83 -25.69 -3.47
N GLY A 128 11.83 -24.83 -3.29
CA GLY A 128 11.65 -24.04 -2.07
C GLY A 128 12.53 -22.81 -1.96
N THR A 129 13.39 -22.53 -2.95
CA THR A 129 14.20 -21.31 -2.94
C THR A 129 13.34 -20.08 -3.24
N THR A 130 13.70 -18.96 -2.61
CA THR A 130 13.01 -17.67 -2.83
C THR A 130 13.75 -16.91 -3.90
N GLN A 131 13.06 -16.53 -4.96
CA GLN A 131 13.59 -15.70 -6.03
C GLN A 131 12.82 -14.39 -6.14
N VAL A 132 13.50 -13.28 -6.42
CA VAL A 132 12.86 -12.03 -6.79
C VAL A 132 12.33 -12.17 -8.22
N VAL A 133 11.01 -12.17 -8.36
CA VAL A 133 10.35 -12.30 -9.67
C VAL A 133 10.31 -10.96 -10.36
N ASP A 134 9.99 -9.89 -9.62
CA ASP A 134 9.93 -8.53 -10.12
C ASP A 134 10.02 -7.52 -8.97
N THR A 135 10.37 -6.26 -9.30
CA THR A 135 10.42 -5.16 -8.36
C THR A 135 9.60 -4.00 -8.88
N LEU A 136 8.49 -3.74 -8.22
CA LEU A 136 7.67 -2.56 -8.51
C LEU A 136 8.22 -1.37 -7.72
N THR A 137 8.58 -0.27 -8.43
CA THR A 137 9.05 0.95 -7.77
C THR A 137 8.40 2.19 -8.39
N PHE A 138 7.88 3.07 -7.54
CA PHE A 138 7.32 4.37 -7.92
C PHE A 138 8.36 5.51 -7.87
N GLY A 139 9.61 5.21 -7.54
CA GLY A 139 10.66 6.22 -7.43
C GLY A 139 10.41 7.23 -6.31
N PHE A 140 9.88 6.77 -5.19
CA PHE A 140 9.56 7.59 -4.03
C PHE A 140 10.83 8.12 -3.37
N THR A 141 11.06 9.42 -3.44
CA THR A 141 12.28 10.07 -2.95
C THR A 141 12.07 10.90 -1.67
N GLN A 142 10.80 11.20 -1.33
CA GLN A 142 10.49 12.06 -0.18
C GLN A 142 10.33 11.22 1.10
N LYS A 143 11.45 10.83 1.67
CA LYS A 143 11.51 10.15 2.97
C LYS A 143 12.22 11.05 3.96
N THR A 144 11.65 11.18 5.16
CA THR A 144 12.29 11.89 6.28
C THR A 144 12.47 10.87 7.40
N THR A 145 13.72 10.68 7.83
CA THR A 145 14.03 9.85 8.99
C THR A 145 14.26 10.77 10.17
N LEU A 146 13.50 10.56 11.22
CA LEU A 146 13.64 11.29 12.48
C LEU A 146 14.69 10.59 13.36
N SER A 147 15.45 11.36 14.14
CA SER A 147 16.48 10.83 15.03
C SER A 147 16.57 11.64 16.32
N GLY A 148 17.05 11.01 17.38
CA GLY A 148 17.26 11.67 18.67
C GLY A 148 15.96 12.18 19.30
N GLY A 149 15.95 13.43 19.75
CA GLY A 149 14.80 14.04 20.43
C GLY A 149 13.60 14.35 19.55
N ASP A 150 13.74 14.24 18.22
CA ASP A 150 12.67 14.51 17.26
C ASP A 150 11.82 13.26 16.95
N THR A 151 12.21 12.08 17.47
CA THR A 151 11.43 10.85 17.33
C THR A 151 10.11 10.99 18.08
N TRP A 152 9.02 10.48 17.50
CA TRP A 152 7.67 10.72 18.02
C TRP A 152 7.33 9.96 19.30
N ASP A 153 8.15 9.04 19.72
CA ASP A 153 8.10 8.42 21.07
C ASP A 153 8.47 9.39 22.20
N ASN A 154 9.14 10.51 21.84
CA ASN A 154 9.40 11.57 22.79
C ASN A 154 8.18 12.51 22.91
N ALA A 155 7.61 12.62 24.11
CA ALA A 155 6.45 13.46 24.39
C ALA A 155 6.68 14.95 24.07
N SER A 156 7.92 15.41 24.00
CA SER A 156 8.30 16.80 23.67
C SER A 156 8.61 17.00 22.18
N ALA A 157 8.51 15.95 21.35
CA ALA A 157 8.79 16.06 19.92
C ALA A 157 7.83 17.05 19.23
N LYS A 158 8.34 17.80 18.26
CA LYS A 158 7.58 18.77 17.49
C LYS A 158 6.80 18.08 16.35
N ILE A 159 5.87 17.20 16.70
CA ILE A 159 5.13 16.37 15.73
C ILE A 159 4.36 17.24 14.73
N TYR A 160 3.69 18.27 15.19
CA TYR A 160 2.92 19.17 14.34
C TYR A 160 3.78 19.87 13.30
N ASP A 161 4.94 20.39 13.71
CA ASP A 161 5.87 21.05 12.79
C ASP A 161 6.38 20.06 11.74
N CYS A 162 6.69 18.81 12.14
CA CYS A 162 7.10 17.75 11.23
C CYS A 162 6.02 17.42 10.18
N ILE A 163 4.74 17.31 10.59
CA ILE A 163 3.61 17.11 9.68
C ILE A 163 3.42 18.33 8.76
N GLY A 164 3.57 19.54 9.32
CA GLY A 164 3.51 20.79 8.57
C GLY A 164 4.56 20.87 7.47
N ASP A 165 5.81 20.52 7.80
CA ASP A 165 6.93 20.47 6.85
C ASP A 165 6.71 19.42 5.74
N ALA A 166 6.22 18.25 6.11
CA ALA A 166 5.86 17.20 5.14
C ALA A 166 4.76 17.69 4.19
N SER A 167 3.72 18.32 4.73
CA SER A 167 2.63 18.91 3.95
C SER A 167 3.14 20.03 3.02
N ALA A 168 4.03 20.88 3.51
CA ALA A 168 4.64 21.96 2.72
C ALA A 168 5.46 21.41 1.54
N LYS A 169 6.26 20.36 1.78
CA LYS A 169 7.02 19.66 0.72
C LYS A 169 6.11 19.08 -0.36
N ILE A 170 5.00 18.42 0.02
CA ILE A 170 4.03 17.87 -0.92
C ILE A 170 3.41 19.00 -1.75
N ARG A 171 2.98 20.08 -1.10
CA ARG A 171 2.39 21.24 -1.77
C ARG A 171 3.36 21.92 -2.73
N GLN A 172 4.63 22.07 -2.36
CA GLN A 172 5.66 22.66 -3.22
C GLN A 172 5.94 21.80 -4.46
N ASN A 173 6.03 20.47 -4.27
CA ASN A 173 6.40 19.56 -5.35
C ASN A 173 5.22 19.18 -6.25
N ALA A 174 4.07 18.84 -5.68
CA ALA A 174 2.90 18.37 -6.41
C ALA A 174 1.81 19.45 -6.59
N GLY A 175 1.82 20.51 -5.77
CA GLY A 175 0.77 21.53 -5.78
C GLY A 175 -0.55 21.08 -5.16
N ILE A 176 -0.55 19.94 -4.46
CA ILE A 176 -1.72 19.33 -3.83
C ILE A 176 -1.56 19.47 -2.31
N ILE A 177 -2.66 19.76 -1.63
CA ILE A 177 -2.70 19.78 -0.17
C ILE A 177 -3.04 18.36 0.29
N PRO A 178 -2.18 17.69 1.07
CA PRO A 178 -2.51 16.37 1.62
C PRO A 178 -3.63 16.49 2.64
N THR A 179 -4.62 15.58 2.55
CA THR A 179 -5.79 15.55 3.42
C THR A 179 -5.86 14.32 4.30
N VAL A 180 -5.01 13.32 4.02
CA VAL A 180 -5.01 12.02 4.71
C VAL A 180 -3.61 11.72 5.19
N ALA A 181 -3.51 11.21 6.42
CA ALA A 181 -2.30 10.64 6.99
C ALA A 181 -2.58 9.19 7.41
N ILE A 182 -1.69 8.30 7.03
CA ILE A 182 -1.74 6.89 7.43
C ILE A 182 -0.73 6.70 8.55
N VAL A 183 -1.20 6.28 9.71
CA VAL A 183 -0.39 6.07 10.91
C VAL A 183 -0.69 4.72 11.54
N SER A 184 0.27 4.17 12.30
CA SER A 184 0.03 2.96 13.09
C SER A 184 -0.63 3.31 14.44
N ASP A 185 -1.23 2.32 15.10
CA ASP A 185 -1.83 2.48 16.44
C ASP A 185 -0.82 2.99 17.46
N THR A 186 0.44 2.60 17.35
CA THR A 186 1.52 3.08 18.22
C THR A 186 1.74 4.58 18.04
N VAL A 187 1.73 5.05 16.79
CA VAL A 187 1.88 6.49 16.47
C VAL A 187 0.69 7.28 16.98
N VAL A 188 -0.53 6.73 16.91
CA VAL A 188 -1.72 7.38 17.50
C VAL A 188 -1.53 7.63 19.00
N LYS A 189 -0.98 6.67 19.74
CA LYS A 189 -0.67 6.86 21.18
C LYS A 189 0.33 8.00 21.38
N TYR A 190 1.41 8.05 20.61
CA TYR A 190 2.38 9.14 20.71
C TYR A 190 1.78 10.50 20.37
N LEU A 191 0.83 10.56 19.41
CA LEU A 191 0.10 11.80 19.12
C LEU A 191 -0.75 12.26 20.30
N LEU A 192 -1.43 11.33 20.98
CA LEU A 192 -2.28 11.63 22.15
C LEU A 192 -1.46 12.03 23.39
N ASP A 193 -0.26 11.49 23.56
CA ASP A 193 0.63 11.77 24.68
C ASP A 193 1.54 13.00 24.44
N ASN A 194 1.50 13.59 23.24
CA ASN A 194 2.37 14.70 22.88
C ASN A 194 1.98 16.01 23.58
N THR A 195 2.91 16.59 24.31
CA THR A 195 2.67 17.80 25.14
C THR A 195 2.30 19.03 24.33
N GLN A 196 2.79 19.16 23.09
CA GLN A 196 2.46 20.26 22.20
C GLN A 196 1.00 20.17 21.71
N LEU A 197 0.59 18.99 21.28
CA LEU A 197 -0.78 18.73 20.82
C LEU A 197 -1.78 18.86 21.97
N LEU A 198 -1.45 18.34 23.15
CA LEU A 198 -2.31 18.46 24.33
C LEU A 198 -2.51 19.93 24.75
N LYS A 199 -1.49 20.78 24.64
CA LYS A 199 -1.66 22.22 24.92
C LYS A 199 -2.66 22.88 23.98
N TRP A 200 -2.73 22.46 22.73
CA TRP A 200 -3.66 23.02 21.75
C TRP A 200 -5.09 22.50 21.94
N LEU A 201 -5.23 21.23 22.33
CA LEU A 201 -6.53 20.66 22.65
C LEU A 201 -7.14 21.23 23.94
N ASN A 202 -6.30 21.63 24.91
CA ASN A 202 -6.70 22.18 26.19
C ASN A 202 -6.81 23.71 26.20
N VAL A 203 -6.92 24.38 25.04
CA VAL A 203 -7.21 25.83 25.03
C VAL A 203 -8.61 26.02 25.61
N PRO A 204 -8.76 26.67 26.79
CA PRO A 204 -10.08 27.01 27.31
C PRO A 204 -10.81 27.87 26.28
N ASN A 205 -12.07 27.54 25.99
CA ASN A 205 -12.90 28.38 25.16
C ASN A 205 -12.80 29.81 25.67
N ALA A 206 -12.13 30.68 24.92
CA ALA A 206 -12.20 32.11 25.17
C ALA A 206 -13.63 32.53 24.80
N ASN A 207 -14.46 32.74 25.84
CA ASN A 207 -15.73 33.42 25.69
C ASN A 207 -15.48 34.88 25.30
#